data_a48ebfcf4275dfa6c54e669cc78c07bc
#
_entry.id   a48ebfcf4275dfa6c54e669cc78c07bc
#
_cell.length_a   1.000
_cell.length_b   1.000
_cell.length_c   1.000
_cell.angle_alpha   90.00
_cell.angle_beta   90.00
_cell.angle_gamma   90.00
#
_symmetry.space_group_name_H-M   'P 1'
#
loop_
_entity.id
_entity.type
_entity.pdbx_description
1 polymer ?
#
loop_
_entity_poly.entity_id
_entity_poly.type
_entity_poly.pdbx_seq_one_letter_code
_entity_poly.pdbx_strand_id
1 'polypeptide(L)'
;AVVVVPLVRDHGVEYLFAATILMGVFQGIAALLRLDLLMQFVSRSVITGFVNALAILIFMAQLPQLDPSNAGIGWVTYAMVAAALAMIYLIPKVTTAVPSPLIAIIVLTALTIFLDAPVNTVTDMGELPEGLPYFALPDVPLNWETLAIIAPYSATMAAVGLLESLLTAQIVDDMTHTGSNKRRESGGQGIANIVAAFFGGMGGCAMIGQSVINVTSGGRGRLSTFTAGLSLLILLALLGDLVGQVPMPALVAIMIMVSIGTFSWNSIPNIGKHPWQSSVVMLTTVAVVVATHNLALGVLAGVILSGVFFTHKVMTMFEVVRERDGETATYRAKGQIFYASVERFEAALGPESIMPDPADHVIIDVSKAHFWDISAVGALDKVVERMRRNGRSVQVVGLNRASSDLVDKFALTDKTGVEIGL
;
A
#
# COMPACT_ATOMS: atom_id res chain seq x y z
N ALA A 1 15.51 -1.24 3.56
CA ALA A 1 16.87 -0.70 3.63
C ALA A 1 16.86 0.81 3.92
N VAL A 2 16.24 1.68 3.10
CA VAL A 2 16.32 3.15 3.25
C VAL A 2 15.91 3.63 4.66
N VAL A 3 14.88 3.01 5.26
CA VAL A 3 14.36 3.36 6.59
C VAL A 3 15.38 3.12 7.72
N VAL A 4 16.26 2.13 7.57
CA VAL A 4 17.17 1.70 8.64
C VAL A 4 18.56 2.32 8.58
N VAL A 5 18.91 2.96 7.47
CA VAL A 5 20.23 3.59 7.31
C VAL A 5 20.56 4.59 8.42
N PRO A 6 19.65 5.51 8.81
CA PRO A 6 19.92 6.41 9.93
C PRO A 6 20.14 5.66 11.26
N LEU A 7 19.31 4.61 11.52
CA LEU A 7 19.43 3.83 12.75
C LEU A 7 20.79 3.15 12.86
N VAL A 8 21.25 2.51 11.77
CA VAL A 8 22.57 1.83 11.75
C VAL A 8 23.72 2.83 11.87
N ARG A 9 23.62 3.96 11.18
CA ARG A 9 24.65 4.99 11.22
C ARG A 9 24.82 5.62 12.60
N ASP A 10 23.69 5.88 13.28
CA ASP A 10 23.68 6.65 14.52
C ASP A 10 23.81 5.75 15.78
N HIS A 11 23.40 4.48 15.70
CA HIS A 11 23.35 3.54 16.85
C HIS A 11 24.03 2.18 16.61
N GLY A 12 24.44 1.88 15.36
CA GLY A 12 25.10 0.63 15.02
C GLY A 12 24.16 -0.49 14.59
N VAL A 13 24.77 -1.61 14.19
CA VAL A 13 24.06 -2.77 13.60
C VAL A 13 23.25 -3.56 14.63
N GLU A 14 23.66 -3.59 15.87
CA GLU A 14 22.95 -4.28 16.96
C GLU A 14 21.52 -3.70 17.17
N TYR A 15 21.38 -2.38 17.06
CA TYR A 15 20.06 -1.73 17.10
C TYR A 15 19.18 -2.11 15.93
N LEU A 16 19.75 -2.41 14.76
CA LEU A 16 18.99 -2.93 13.61
C LEU A 16 18.41 -4.32 13.91
N PHE A 17 19.19 -5.21 14.52
CA PHE A 17 18.69 -6.54 14.89
C PHE A 17 17.58 -6.44 15.94
N ALA A 18 17.77 -5.62 16.97
CA ALA A 18 16.74 -5.36 17.97
C ALA A 18 15.47 -4.76 17.33
N ALA A 19 15.61 -3.80 16.42
CA ALA A 19 14.50 -3.22 15.68
C ALA A 19 13.80 -4.25 14.79
N THR A 20 14.52 -5.20 14.21
CA THR A 20 13.95 -6.28 13.39
C THR A 20 13.13 -7.26 14.25
N ILE A 21 13.59 -7.59 15.46
CA ILE A 21 12.80 -8.39 16.40
C ILE A 21 11.47 -7.67 16.72
N LEU A 22 11.55 -6.41 17.07
CA LEU A 22 10.36 -5.61 17.41
C LEU A 22 9.43 -5.43 16.19
N MET A 23 9.99 -5.29 14.97
CA MET A 23 9.22 -5.33 13.71
C MET A 23 8.41 -6.61 13.61
N GLY A 24 9.03 -7.78 13.84
CA GLY A 24 8.37 -9.07 13.79
C GLY A 24 7.26 -9.21 14.84
N VAL A 25 7.47 -8.66 16.06
CA VAL A 25 6.42 -8.58 17.09
C VAL A 25 5.24 -7.73 16.62
N PHE A 26 5.48 -6.56 16.04
CA PHE A 26 4.41 -5.70 15.49
C PHE A 26 3.64 -6.40 14.36
N GLN A 27 4.31 -7.14 13.49
CA GLN A 27 3.68 -7.94 12.44
C GLN A 27 2.82 -9.08 13.02
N GLY A 28 3.31 -9.75 14.06
CA GLY A 28 2.56 -10.76 14.81
C GLY A 28 1.29 -10.16 15.46
N ILE A 29 1.41 -9.02 16.10
CA ILE A 29 0.27 -8.27 16.67
C ILE A 29 -0.72 -7.88 15.56
N ALA A 30 -0.23 -7.37 14.44
CA ALA A 30 -1.07 -7.02 13.28
C ALA A 30 -1.87 -8.23 12.77
N ALA A 31 -1.25 -9.42 12.71
CA ALA A 31 -1.94 -10.66 12.34
C ALA A 31 -3.00 -11.07 13.36
N LEU A 32 -2.72 -10.92 14.67
CA LEU A 32 -3.68 -11.21 15.74
C LEU A 32 -4.89 -10.27 15.69
N LEU A 33 -4.65 -8.97 15.51
CA LEU A 33 -5.68 -7.93 15.41
C LEU A 33 -6.38 -7.91 14.04
N ARG A 34 -6.00 -8.79 13.11
CA ARG A 34 -6.54 -8.84 11.73
C ARG A 34 -6.40 -7.53 10.98
N LEU A 35 -5.25 -6.86 11.13
CA LEU A 35 -4.98 -5.62 10.41
C LEU A 35 -4.81 -5.83 8.89
N ASP A 36 -4.69 -7.09 8.44
CA ASP A 36 -4.80 -7.47 7.04
C ASP A 36 -6.13 -7.00 6.40
N LEU A 37 -7.20 -6.88 7.18
CA LEU A 37 -8.48 -6.32 6.71
C LEU A 37 -8.37 -4.85 6.29
N LEU A 38 -7.40 -4.11 6.80
CA LEU A 38 -7.18 -2.71 6.39
C LEU A 38 -6.73 -2.59 4.93
N MET A 39 -6.20 -3.67 4.34
CA MET A 39 -5.83 -3.70 2.93
C MET A 39 -7.01 -3.46 1.98
N GLN A 40 -8.23 -3.78 2.39
CA GLN A 40 -9.43 -3.49 1.60
C GLN A 40 -9.72 -1.98 1.43
N PHE A 41 -9.15 -1.13 2.30
CA PHE A 41 -9.23 0.32 2.18
C PHE A 41 -8.16 0.93 1.27
N VAL A 42 -7.18 0.13 0.85
CA VAL A 42 -6.13 0.58 -0.05
C VAL A 42 -6.64 0.52 -1.48
N SER A 43 -6.93 1.67 -2.06
CA SER A 43 -7.43 1.75 -3.44
C SER A 43 -6.34 1.41 -4.46
N ARG A 44 -6.74 0.98 -5.66
CA ARG A 44 -5.78 0.71 -6.77
C ARG A 44 -4.89 1.90 -7.09
N SER A 45 -5.38 3.12 -6.94
CA SER A 45 -4.60 4.34 -7.18
C SER A 45 -3.48 4.51 -6.16
N VAL A 46 -3.71 4.17 -4.89
CA VAL A 46 -2.69 4.16 -3.84
C VAL A 46 -1.65 3.08 -4.15
N ILE A 47 -2.07 1.87 -4.54
CA ILE A 47 -1.17 0.77 -4.92
C ILE A 47 -0.25 1.19 -6.08
N THR A 48 -0.82 1.76 -7.14
CA THR A 48 -0.05 2.24 -8.29
C THR A 48 0.92 3.35 -7.89
N GLY A 49 0.48 4.29 -7.04
CA GLY A 49 1.33 5.34 -6.49
C GLY A 49 2.48 4.79 -5.65
N PHE A 50 2.22 3.81 -4.79
CA PHE A 50 3.22 3.12 -3.98
C PHE A 50 4.28 2.43 -4.86
N VAL A 51 3.86 1.65 -5.87
CA VAL A 51 4.77 0.93 -6.76
C VAL A 51 5.64 1.90 -7.58
N ASN A 52 5.05 2.98 -8.09
CA ASN A 52 5.80 4.01 -8.81
C ASN A 52 6.78 4.76 -7.91
N ALA A 53 6.37 5.11 -6.70
CA ALA A 53 7.24 5.74 -5.71
C ALA A 53 8.42 4.84 -5.31
N LEU A 54 8.15 3.55 -5.09
CA LEU A 54 9.18 2.56 -4.80
C LEU A 54 10.21 2.47 -5.94
N ALA A 55 9.75 2.41 -7.19
CA ALA A 55 10.61 2.41 -8.36
C ALA A 55 11.50 3.66 -8.43
N ILE A 56 10.93 4.85 -8.17
CA ILE A 56 11.67 6.11 -8.13
C ILE A 56 12.71 6.09 -7.01
N LEU A 57 12.36 5.64 -5.79
CA LEU A 57 13.31 5.54 -4.67
C LEU A 57 14.45 4.56 -4.96
N ILE A 58 14.17 3.41 -5.61
CA ILE A 58 15.19 2.44 -6.03
C ILE A 58 16.16 3.12 -6.98
N PHE A 59 15.66 3.87 -7.98
CA PHE A 59 16.50 4.60 -8.92
C PHE A 59 17.33 5.67 -8.23
N MET A 60 16.70 6.50 -7.38
CA MET A 60 17.38 7.57 -6.64
C MET A 60 18.50 7.04 -5.74
N ALA A 61 18.33 5.86 -5.16
CA ALA A 61 19.35 5.21 -4.33
C ALA A 61 20.61 4.79 -5.13
N GLN A 62 20.54 4.74 -6.46
CA GLN A 62 21.70 4.44 -7.30
C GLN A 62 22.49 5.70 -7.67
N LEU A 63 21.90 6.89 -7.57
CA LEU A 63 22.55 8.13 -7.99
C LEU A 63 23.89 8.41 -7.29
N PRO A 64 24.06 8.16 -5.95
CA PRO A 64 25.36 8.33 -5.29
C PRO A 64 26.47 7.43 -5.87
N GLN A 65 26.10 6.26 -6.42
CA GLN A 65 27.05 5.34 -7.07
C GLN A 65 27.41 5.76 -8.51
N LEU A 66 26.76 6.80 -9.00
CA LEU A 66 27.02 7.40 -10.32
C LEU A 66 27.54 8.85 -10.19
N ASP A 67 27.74 9.36 -8.98
CA ASP A 67 28.23 10.72 -8.75
C ASP A 67 29.74 10.76 -8.95
N PRO A 68 30.26 11.50 -9.96
CA PRO A 68 31.69 11.56 -10.25
C PRO A 68 32.52 12.21 -9.15
N SER A 69 31.90 12.87 -8.16
CA SER A 69 32.58 13.42 -7.00
C SER A 69 33.05 12.35 -6.00
N ASN A 70 32.48 11.14 -6.06
CA ASN A 70 32.83 10.04 -5.17
C ASN A 70 34.07 9.27 -5.68
N ALA A 71 34.92 8.84 -4.75
CA ALA A 71 36.12 8.06 -5.08
C ALA A 71 35.79 6.76 -5.80
N GLY A 72 36.59 6.37 -6.79
CA GLY A 72 36.41 5.16 -7.58
C GLY A 72 35.36 5.25 -8.69
N ILE A 73 34.73 6.42 -8.88
CA ILE A 73 33.74 6.62 -9.94
C ILE A 73 34.38 7.42 -11.09
N GLY A 74 34.63 6.73 -12.18
CA GLY A 74 35.22 7.31 -13.39
C GLY A 74 34.45 6.90 -14.64
N TRP A 75 35.00 7.24 -15.82
CA TRP A 75 34.39 6.86 -17.10
C TRP A 75 34.22 5.35 -17.27
N VAL A 76 35.09 4.54 -16.62
CA VAL A 76 35.01 3.08 -16.63
C VAL A 76 33.73 2.61 -15.95
N THR A 77 33.33 3.23 -14.84
CA THR A 77 32.06 2.95 -14.14
C THR A 77 30.87 3.11 -15.07
N TYR A 78 30.79 4.22 -15.80
CA TYR A 78 29.69 4.47 -16.73
C TYR A 78 29.69 3.51 -17.92
N ALA A 79 30.89 3.19 -18.46
CA ALA A 79 31.04 2.22 -19.52
C ALA A 79 30.57 0.83 -19.09
N MET A 80 30.91 0.41 -17.85
CA MET A 80 30.48 -0.87 -17.30
C MET A 80 28.97 -0.90 -17.01
N VAL A 81 28.38 0.18 -16.51
CA VAL A 81 26.93 0.29 -16.33
C VAL A 81 26.21 0.18 -17.68
N ALA A 82 26.70 0.88 -18.72
CA ALA A 82 26.13 0.81 -20.06
C ALA A 82 26.28 -0.59 -20.66
N ALA A 83 27.43 -1.25 -20.51
CA ALA A 83 27.66 -2.62 -20.95
C ALA A 83 26.73 -3.61 -20.22
N ALA A 84 26.59 -3.46 -18.88
CA ALA A 84 25.66 -4.30 -18.12
C ALA A 84 24.21 -4.14 -18.60
N LEU A 85 23.72 -2.92 -18.76
CA LEU A 85 22.39 -2.66 -19.30
C LEU A 85 22.22 -3.22 -20.71
N ALA A 86 23.22 -3.05 -21.57
CA ALA A 86 23.20 -3.64 -22.91
C ALA A 86 23.09 -5.16 -22.84
N MET A 87 23.88 -5.83 -22.01
CA MET A 87 23.78 -7.27 -21.80
C MET A 87 22.41 -7.69 -21.27
N ILE A 88 21.89 -7.00 -20.26
CA ILE A 88 20.59 -7.29 -19.64
C ILE A 88 19.46 -7.25 -20.67
N TYR A 89 19.44 -6.28 -21.58
CA TYR A 89 18.37 -6.10 -22.57
C TYR A 89 18.60 -6.82 -23.90
N LEU A 90 19.85 -7.11 -24.30
CA LEU A 90 20.16 -7.76 -25.57
C LEU A 90 20.23 -9.27 -25.45
N ILE A 91 20.80 -9.83 -24.38
CA ILE A 91 20.95 -11.28 -24.20
C ILE A 91 19.61 -12.02 -24.28
N PRO A 92 18.50 -11.55 -23.67
CA PRO A 92 17.22 -12.24 -23.80
C PRO A 92 16.68 -12.38 -25.21
N LYS A 93 17.18 -11.57 -26.18
CA LYS A 93 16.84 -11.70 -27.61
C LYS A 93 17.55 -12.87 -28.28
N VAL A 94 18.64 -13.37 -27.67
CA VAL A 94 19.45 -14.48 -28.20
C VAL A 94 19.16 -15.76 -27.43
N THR A 95 19.11 -15.67 -26.09
CA THR A 95 18.85 -16.82 -25.21
C THR A 95 18.10 -16.43 -23.96
N THR A 96 17.16 -17.26 -23.55
CA THR A 96 16.41 -17.15 -22.29
C THR A 96 16.77 -18.28 -21.31
N ALA A 97 17.74 -19.12 -21.65
CA ALA A 97 18.13 -20.28 -20.84
C ALA A 97 18.76 -19.88 -19.50
N VAL A 98 19.45 -18.72 -19.47
CA VAL A 98 20.09 -18.18 -18.25
C VAL A 98 19.60 -16.73 -18.07
N PRO A 99 19.26 -16.31 -16.83
CA PRO A 99 18.89 -14.94 -16.57
C PRO A 99 19.98 -13.94 -16.98
N SER A 100 19.67 -12.99 -17.84
CA SER A 100 20.63 -12.02 -18.36
C SER A 100 21.34 -11.18 -17.28
N PRO A 101 20.71 -10.80 -16.13
CA PRO A 101 21.43 -10.15 -15.06
C PRO A 101 22.56 -11.00 -14.45
N LEU A 102 22.36 -12.30 -14.37
CA LEU A 102 23.39 -13.23 -13.87
C LEU A 102 24.60 -13.28 -14.83
N ILE A 103 24.34 -13.31 -16.14
CA ILE A 103 25.41 -13.27 -17.14
C ILE A 103 26.17 -11.95 -17.06
N ALA A 104 25.46 -10.83 -16.88
CA ALA A 104 26.09 -9.51 -16.75
C ALA A 104 26.99 -9.45 -15.50
N ILE A 105 26.54 -9.97 -14.34
CA ILE A 105 27.38 -10.05 -13.13
C ILE A 105 28.64 -10.87 -13.41
N ILE A 106 28.51 -12.09 -13.91
CA ILE A 106 29.64 -13.01 -14.12
C ILE A 106 30.65 -12.38 -15.10
N VAL A 107 30.18 -11.86 -16.23
CA VAL A 107 31.06 -11.29 -17.26
C VAL A 107 31.79 -10.04 -16.73
N LEU A 108 31.08 -9.14 -16.07
CA LEU A 108 31.68 -7.91 -15.54
C LEU A 108 32.61 -8.18 -14.36
N THR A 109 32.28 -9.15 -13.49
CA THR A 109 33.19 -9.57 -12.41
C THR A 109 34.47 -10.17 -12.99
N ALA A 110 34.36 -11.07 -13.96
CA ALA A 110 35.53 -11.60 -14.65
C ALA A 110 36.35 -10.48 -15.30
N LEU A 111 35.71 -9.55 -15.99
CA LEU A 111 36.40 -8.42 -16.62
C LEU A 111 37.12 -7.52 -15.60
N THR A 112 36.49 -7.26 -14.44
CA THR A 112 37.09 -6.48 -13.35
C THR A 112 38.33 -7.15 -12.81
N ILE A 113 38.27 -8.48 -12.57
CA ILE A 113 39.39 -9.25 -12.04
C ILE A 113 40.54 -9.33 -13.07
N PHE A 114 40.24 -9.64 -14.34
CA PHE A 114 41.28 -9.83 -15.36
C PHE A 114 41.95 -8.53 -15.82
N LEU A 115 41.24 -7.40 -15.81
CA LEU A 115 41.75 -6.11 -16.25
C LEU A 115 42.18 -5.20 -15.12
N ASP A 116 42.04 -5.63 -13.86
CA ASP A 116 42.28 -4.81 -12.67
C ASP A 116 41.59 -3.45 -12.79
N ALA A 117 40.30 -3.47 -13.18
CA ALA A 117 39.56 -2.28 -13.51
C ALA A 117 39.36 -1.40 -12.27
N PRO A 118 39.64 -0.08 -12.35
CA PRO A 118 39.55 0.85 -11.23
C PRO A 118 38.10 1.23 -10.94
N VAL A 119 37.33 0.28 -10.41
CA VAL A 119 35.92 0.45 -10.02
C VAL A 119 35.69 -0.12 -8.63
N ASN A 120 34.75 0.50 -7.89
CA ASN A 120 34.38 0.00 -6.59
C ASN A 120 33.72 -1.38 -6.68
N THR A 121 34.05 -2.26 -5.74
CA THR A 121 33.49 -3.58 -5.57
C THR A 121 32.58 -3.66 -4.33
N VAL A 122 31.90 -4.76 -4.14
CA VAL A 122 31.05 -4.98 -2.95
C VAL A 122 31.86 -4.90 -1.66
N THR A 123 33.10 -5.40 -1.64
CA THR A 123 33.98 -5.35 -0.47
C THR A 123 34.37 -3.91 -0.10
N ASP A 124 34.48 -2.99 -1.07
CA ASP A 124 34.76 -1.58 -0.81
C ASP A 124 33.60 -0.87 -0.11
N MET A 125 32.37 -1.43 -0.17
CA MET A 125 31.19 -0.89 0.50
C MET A 125 31.02 -1.39 1.93
N GLY A 126 31.65 -2.50 2.28
CA GLY A 126 31.60 -3.09 3.62
C GLY A 126 32.07 -4.54 3.61
N GLU A 127 32.54 -4.97 4.75
CA GLU A 127 32.97 -6.36 4.94
C GLU A 127 31.78 -7.33 4.87
N LEU A 128 31.91 -8.37 4.07
CA LEU A 128 30.90 -9.46 4.04
C LEU A 128 31.09 -10.35 5.27
N PRO A 129 29.99 -10.88 5.85
CA PRO A 129 30.09 -11.81 6.97
C PRO A 129 30.89 -13.06 6.57
N GLU A 130 31.86 -13.43 7.35
CA GLU A 130 32.61 -14.67 7.17
C GLU A 130 31.86 -15.85 7.80
N GLY A 131 31.58 -16.86 7.00
CA GLY A 131 31.01 -18.14 7.46
C GLY A 131 29.48 -18.18 7.54
N LEU A 132 28.97 -19.14 8.29
CA LEU A 132 27.54 -19.36 8.47
C LEU A 132 26.96 -18.45 9.57
N PRO A 133 25.72 -17.98 9.42
CA PRO A 133 25.05 -17.22 10.46
C PRO A 133 24.98 -18.02 11.76
N TYR A 134 25.33 -17.43 12.87
CA TYR A 134 25.23 -18.03 14.20
C TYR A 134 24.17 -17.32 15.02
N PHE A 135 23.60 -18.03 15.98
CA PHE A 135 22.61 -17.47 16.89
C PHE A 135 23.29 -16.47 17.84
N ALA A 136 22.82 -15.25 17.84
CA ALA A 136 23.25 -14.19 18.75
C ALA A 136 22.05 -13.39 19.26
N LEU A 137 22.12 -12.93 20.49
CA LEU A 137 21.21 -11.94 21.03
C LEU A 137 21.76 -10.55 20.70
N PRO A 138 20.94 -9.60 20.22
CA PRO A 138 21.42 -8.24 20.00
C PRO A 138 21.99 -7.65 21.30
N ASP A 139 23.21 -7.13 21.23
CA ASP A 139 23.87 -6.50 22.38
C ASP A 139 23.43 -5.05 22.52
N VAL A 140 22.19 -4.88 22.98
CA VAL A 140 21.58 -3.58 23.26
C VAL A 140 21.02 -3.51 24.67
N PRO A 141 21.09 -2.38 25.37
CA PRO A 141 20.50 -2.22 26.69
C PRO A 141 18.98 -2.45 26.63
N LEU A 142 18.46 -3.35 27.47
CA LEU A 142 17.02 -3.57 27.59
C LEU A 142 16.39 -2.51 28.50
N ASN A 143 16.32 -1.28 28.03
CA ASN A 143 15.75 -0.14 28.74
C ASN A 143 14.69 0.59 27.89
N TRP A 144 13.99 1.53 28.51
CA TRP A 144 12.96 2.33 27.85
C TRP A 144 13.53 3.24 26.75
N GLU A 145 14.76 3.68 26.90
CA GLU A 145 15.46 4.53 25.94
C GLU A 145 15.71 3.78 24.62
N THR A 146 16.26 2.56 24.70
CA THR A 146 16.43 1.70 23.53
C THR A 146 15.10 1.45 22.80
N LEU A 147 14.04 1.14 23.58
CA LEU A 147 12.72 0.95 22.99
C LEU A 147 12.22 2.21 22.28
N ALA A 148 12.41 3.38 22.87
CA ALA A 148 12.00 4.66 22.26
C ALA A 148 12.78 4.94 20.96
N ILE A 149 14.04 4.54 20.88
CA ILE A 149 14.87 4.67 19.67
C ILE A 149 14.37 3.71 18.57
N ILE A 150 14.21 2.41 18.88
CA ILE A 150 13.91 1.41 17.85
C ILE A 150 12.43 1.35 17.44
N ALA A 151 11.48 1.74 18.31
CA ALA A 151 10.05 1.57 18.05
C ALA A 151 9.56 2.29 16.78
N PRO A 152 9.91 3.55 16.48
CA PRO A 152 9.46 4.22 15.26
C PRO A 152 10.00 3.55 13.99
N TYR A 153 11.26 3.09 14.01
CA TYR A 153 11.85 2.34 12.89
C TYR A 153 11.16 0.99 12.71
N SER A 154 10.96 0.24 13.81
CA SER A 154 10.28 -1.04 13.80
C SER A 154 8.84 -0.96 13.32
N ALA A 155 8.09 0.04 13.76
CA ALA A 155 6.72 0.27 13.32
C ALA A 155 6.68 0.62 11.83
N THR A 156 7.59 1.46 11.35
CA THR A 156 7.68 1.82 9.93
C THR A 156 8.05 0.60 9.08
N MET A 157 9.07 -0.17 9.50
CA MET A 157 9.45 -1.41 8.83
C MET A 157 8.32 -2.44 8.81
N ALA A 158 7.60 -2.60 9.92
CA ALA A 158 6.46 -3.52 10.01
C ALA A 158 5.34 -3.10 9.05
N ALA A 159 4.98 -1.82 9.03
CA ALA A 159 3.95 -1.30 8.14
C ALA A 159 4.33 -1.46 6.66
N VAL A 160 5.54 -1.04 6.26
CA VAL A 160 6.03 -1.19 4.88
C VAL A 160 6.13 -2.66 4.49
N GLY A 161 6.73 -3.49 5.35
CA GLY A 161 6.90 -4.92 5.09
C GLY A 161 5.58 -5.65 4.92
N LEU A 162 4.58 -5.37 5.77
CA LEU A 162 3.24 -5.95 5.63
C LEU A 162 2.54 -5.47 4.37
N LEU A 163 2.56 -4.16 4.08
CA LEU A 163 1.96 -3.61 2.87
C LEU A 163 2.55 -4.27 1.61
N GLU A 164 3.87 -4.32 1.50
CA GLU A 164 4.55 -4.91 0.35
C GLU A 164 4.25 -6.40 0.22
N SER A 165 4.33 -7.16 1.30
CA SER A 165 4.04 -8.59 1.28
C SER A 165 2.59 -8.91 0.95
N LEU A 166 1.63 -8.16 1.49
CA LEU A 166 0.22 -8.39 1.22
C LEU A 166 -0.17 -7.99 -0.20
N LEU A 167 0.44 -6.93 -0.76
CA LEU A 167 0.29 -6.56 -2.17
C LEU A 167 0.91 -7.61 -3.08
N THR A 168 2.12 -8.09 -2.76
CA THR A 168 2.78 -9.17 -3.48
C THR A 168 1.94 -10.45 -3.47
N ALA A 169 1.38 -10.81 -2.31
CA ALA A 169 0.50 -11.95 -2.19
C ALA A 169 -0.77 -11.81 -3.05
N GLN A 170 -1.31 -10.60 -3.18
CA GLN A 170 -2.46 -10.35 -4.05
C GLN A 170 -2.09 -10.50 -5.53
N ILE A 171 -0.95 -9.95 -5.95
CA ILE A 171 -0.48 -10.08 -7.35
C ILE A 171 -0.21 -11.55 -7.69
N VAL A 172 0.40 -12.30 -6.78
CA VAL A 172 0.64 -13.74 -6.98
C VAL A 172 -0.67 -14.52 -7.02
N ASP A 173 -1.63 -14.20 -6.15
CA ASP A 173 -2.98 -14.81 -6.17
C ASP A 173 -3.67 -14.59 -7.54
N ASP A 174 -3.59 -13.36 -8.07
CA ASP A 174 -4.17 -13.02 -9.37
C ASP A 174 -3.46 -13.78 -10.53
N MET A 175 -2.14 -13.91 -10.47
CA MET A 175 -1.35 -14.63 -11.50
C MET A 175 -1.55 -16.15 -11.47
N THR A 176 -1.75 -16.70 -10.30
CA THR A 176 -1.87 -18.16 -10.11
C THR A 176 -3.31 -18.64 -10.00
N HIS A 177 -4.27 -17.71 -9.97
CA HIS A 177 -5.70 -17.99 -9.71
C HIS A 177 -5.93 -18.78 -8.43
N THR A 178 -5.14 -18.49 -7.39
CA THR A 178 -5.23 -19.11 -6.06
C THR A 178 -5.51 -18.03 -5.01
N GLY A 179 -6.13 -18.41 -3.90
CA GLY A 179 -6.36 -17.54 -2.77
C GLY A 179 -5.30 -17.76 -1.68
N SER A 180 -4.75 -16.69 -1.13
CA SER A 180 -3.85 -16.73 0.03
C SER A 180 -4.52 -16.19 1.30
N ASN A 181 -4.09 -16.71 2.45
CA ASN A 181 -4.53 -16.23 3.75
C ASN A 181 -3.63 -15.10 4.23
N LYS A 182 -4.07 -13.86 4.04
CA LYS A 182 -3.30 -12.64 4.36
C LYS A 182 -2.90 -12.55 5.84
N ARG A 183 -3.78 -12.99 6.75
CA ARG A 183 -3.47 -13.05 8.19
C ARG A 183 -2.32 -14.02 8.48
N ARG A 184 -2.33 -15.18 7.83
CA ARG A 184 -1.31 -16.22 7.98
C ARG A 184 0.03 -15.75 7.43
N GLU A 185 0.00 -15.02 6.33
CA GLU A 185 1.17 -14.37 5.72
C GLU A 185 1.78 -13.35 6.69
N SER A 186 0.98 -12.44 7.24
CA SER A 186 1.44 -11.42 8.19
C SER A 186 2.09 -12.06 9.43
N GLY A 187 1.47 -13.10 10.00
CA GLY A 187 2.03 -13.80 11.17
C GLY A 187 3.30 -14.58 10.83
N GLY A 188 3.33 -15.25 9.68
CA GLY A 188 4.50 -15.98 9.19
C GLY A 188 5.70 -15.08 8.95
N GLN A 189 5.47 -13.90 8.37
CA GLN A 189 6.50 -12.90 8.18
C GLN A 189 7.03 -12.35 9.51
N GLY A 190 6.15 -12.13 10.49
CA GLY A 190 6.57 -11.72 11.84
C GLY A 190 7.52 -12.72 12.48
N ILE A 191 7.16 -14.01 12.45
CA ILE A 191 8.02 -15.08 12.97
C ILE A 191 9.35 -15.16 12.20
N ALA A 192 9.31 -15.08 10.87
CA ALA A 192 10.51 -15.13 10.04
C ALA A 192 11.47 -13.96 10.35
N ASN A 193 10.97 -12.75 10.55
CA ASN A 193 11.78 -11.59 10.91
C ASN A 193 12.40 -11.72 12.31
N ILE A 194 11.64 -12.22 13.29
CA ILE A 194 12.19 -12.49 14.63
C ILE A 194 13.32 -13.50 14.55
N VAL A 195 13.10 -14.61 13.86
CA VAL A 195 14.12 -15.66 13.72
C VAL A 195 15.34 -15.13 12.96
N ALA A 196 15.14 -14.45 11.84
CA ALA A 196 16.23 -13.88 11.04
C ALA A 196 17.11 -12.93 11.86
N ALA A 197 16.52 -12.09 12.72
CA ALA A 197 17.25 -11.13 13.53
C ALA A 197 18.19 -11.81 14.55
N PHE A 198 17.79 -12.94 15.13
CA PHE A 198 18.66 -13.73 15.99
C PHE A 198 19.85 -14.38 15.27
N PHE A 199 19.82 -14.43 13.96
CA PHE A 199 20.92 -14.89 13.11
C PHE A 199 21.62 -13.75 12.36
N GLY A 200 21.50 -12.52 12.86
CA GLY A 200 22.15 -11.34 12.26
C GLY A 200 21.47 -10.84 10.98
N GLY A 201 20.23 -11.24 10.72
CA GLY A 201 19.46 -10.78 9.57
C GLY A 201 18.71 -9.49 9.82
N MET A 202 18.64 -8.64 8.80
CA MET A 202 17.78 -7.45 8.81
C MET A 202 16.33 -7.80 8.48
N GLY A 203 15.40 -6.92 8.81
CA GLY A 203 13.98 -7.07 8.47
C GLY A 203 13.74 -7.24 6.97
N GLY A 204 12.99 -8.29 6.62
CA GLY A 204 12.64 -8.66 5.25
C GLY A 204 11.15 -8.61 4.97
N CYS A 205 10.80 -8.57 3.69
CA CYS A 205 9.44 -8.66 3.18
C CYS A 205 9.41 -9.36 1.82
N ALA A 206 8.23 -9.80 1.39
CA ALA A 206 8.06 -10.39 0.06
C ALA A 206 8.01 -9.28 -1.00
N MET A 207 8.98 -9.24 -1.89
CA MET A 207 9.04 -8.26 -2.97
C MET A 207 8.30 -8.75 -4.22
N ILE A 208 7.60 -7.83 -4.88
CA ILE A 208 6.82 -8.11 -6.10
C ILE A 208 7.71 -8.69 -7.20
N GLY A 209 8.85 -8.06 -7.49
CA GLY A 209 9.74 -8.44 -8.59
C GLY A 209 10.21 -9.90 -8.50
N GLN A 210 10.80 -10.28 -7.37
CA GLN A 210 11.30 -11.64 -7.14
C GLN A 210 10.18 -12.68 -7.14
N SER A 211 9.02 -12.35 -6.55
CA SER A 211 7.88 -13.25 -6.50
C SER A 211 7.28 -13.49 -7.89
N VAL A 212 7.16 -12.44 -8.71
CA VAL A 212 6.70 -12.54 -10.10
C VAL A 212 7.67 -13.39 -10.93
N ILE A 213 8.99 -13.14 -10.83
CA ILE A 213 10.00 -13.93 -11.53
C ILE A 213 9.92 -15.42 -11.13
N ASN A 214 9.77 -15.71 -9.83
CA ASN A 214 9.62 -17.09 -9.36
C ASN A 214 8.40 -17.77 -9.97
N VAL A 215 7.25 -17.10 -9.96
CA VAL A 215 5.99 -17.63 -10.51
C VAL A 215 6.05 -17.81 -12.02
N THR A 216 6.59 -16.85 -12.76
CA THR A 216 6.75 -16.93 -14.23
C THR A 216 7.75 -17.99 -14.64
N SER A 217 8.77 -18.28 -13.81
CA SER A 217 9.72 -19.36 -14.00
C SER A 217 9.17 -20.74 -13.59
N GLY A 218 7.91 -20.84 -13.19
CA GLY A 218 7.24 -22.10 -12.83
C GLY A 218 7.26 -22.48 -11.36
N GLY A 219 7.83 -21.65 -10.48
CA GLY A 219 7.78 -21.87 -9.02
C GLY A 219 6.36 -21.81 -8.48
N ARG A 220 5.94 -22.82 -7.72
CA ARG A 220 4.54 -22.93 -7.20
C ARG A 220 4.45 -23.34 -5.74
N GLY A 221 5.51 -23.66 -5.10
CA GLY A 221 5.46 -24.19 -3.74
C GLY A 221 6.48 -23.55 -2.80
N ARG A 222 6.33 -23.84 -1.53
CA ARG A 222 7.27 -23.39 -0.48
C ARG A 222 8.69 -23.89 -0.70
N LEU A 223 8.86 -25.04 -1.40
CA LEU A 223 10.17 -25.58 -1.73
C LEU A 223 10.96 -24.61 -2.63
N SER A 224 10.29 -23.90 -3.55
CA SER A 224 10.94 -22.91 -4.41
C SER A 224 11.60 -21.78 -3.61
N THR A 225 10.86 -21.21 -2.64
CA THR A 225 11.38 -20.12 -1.80
C THR A 225 12.42 -20.62 -0.79
N PHE A 226 12.26 -21.83 -0.26
CA PHE A 226 13.25 -22.47 0.60
C PHE A 226 14.57 -22.72 -0.15
N THR A 227 14.49 -23.25 -1.38
CA THR A 227 15.67 -23.48 -2.22
C THR A 227 16.38 -22.15 -2.55
N ALA A 228 15.63 -21.08 -2.82
CA ALA A 228 16.22 -19.76 -3.08
C ALA A 228 17.00 -19.25 -1.85
N GLY A 229 16.43 -19.33 -0.65
CA GLY A 229 17.09 -18.92 0.59
C GLY A 229 18.32 -19.79 0.91
N LEU A 230 18.20 -21.13 0.77
CA LEU A 230 19.30 -22.04 0.99
C LEU A 230 20.44 -21.84 -0.01
N SER A 231 20.11 -21.64 -1.30
CA SER A 231 21.10 -21.36 -2.33
C SER A 231 21.86 -20.06 -2.08
N LEU A 232 21.15 -19.02 -1.62
CA LEU A 232 21.77 -17.75 -1.25
C LEU A 232 22.72 -17.91 -0.06
N LEU A 233 22.29 -18.66 0.97
CA LEU A 233 23.13 -18.97 2.14
C LEU A 233 24.40 -19.72 1.74
N ILE A 234 24.27 -20.75 0.91
CA ILE A 234 25.39 -21.54 0.39
C ILE A 234 26.34 -20.64 -0.44
N LEU A 235 25.77 -19.80 -1.31
CA LEU A 235 26.55 -18.88 -2.12
C LEU A 235 27.41 -17.93 -1.27
N LEU A 236 26.81 -17.31 -0.25
CA LEU A 236 27.51 -16.40 0.65
C LEU A 236 28.56 -17.12 1.51
N ALA A 237 28.24 -18.31 2.02
CA ALA A 237 29.13 -19.06 2.89
C ALA A 237 30.36 -19.67 2.15
N LEU A 238 30.20 -20.10 0.89
CA LEU A 238 31.25 -20.76 0.12
C LEU A 238 31.94 -19.83 -0.88
N LEU A 239 31.28 -18.82 -1.39
CA LEU A 239 31.75 -17.92 -2.44
C LEU A 239 31.74 -16.44 -2.00
N GLY A 240 31.79 -16.18 -0.69
CA GLY A 240 31.75 -14.82 -0.14
C GLY A 240 32.83 -13.92 -0.74
N ASP A 241 34.08 -14.40 -0.85
CA ASP A 241 35.19 -13.66 -1.45
C ASP A 241 34.95 -13.31 -2.93
N LEU A 242 34.32 -14.21 -3.69
CA LEU A 242 33.97 -13.97 -5.08
C LEU A 242 32.81 -12.98 -5.19
N VAL A 243 31.83 -13.06 -4.30
CA VAL A 243 30.72 -12.10 -4.22
C VAL A 243 31.25 -10.72 -3.85
N GLY A 244 32.23 -10.64 -2.98
CA GLY A 244 32.92 -9.40 -2.61
C GLY A 244 33.58 -8.67 -3.78
N GLN A 245 34.05 -9.41 -4.79
CA GLN A 245 34.70 -8.89 -5.98
C GLN A 245 33.71 -8.41 -7.08
N VAL A 246 32.38 -8.57 -6.86
CA VAL A 246 31.38 -8.10 -7.83
C VAL A 246 31.49 -6.58 -7.94
N PRO A 247 31.67 -6.04 -9.16
CA PRO A 247 31.78 -4.60 -9.36
C PRO A 247 30.44 -3.89 -9.12
N MET A 248 30.46 -2.79 -8.38
CA MET A 248 29.28 -1.97 -8.10
C MET A 248 28.54 -1.52 -9.37
N PRO A 249 29.21 -1.17 -10.49
CA PRO A 249 28.51 -0.85 -11.74
C PRO A 249 27.54 -1.93 -12.25
N ALA A 250 27.89 -3.22 -12.06
CA ALA A 250 26.99 -4.30 -12.46
C ALA A 250 25.70 -4.33 -11.60
N LEU A 251 25.83 -4.13 -10.29
CA LEU A 251 24.70 -4.07 -9.37
C LEU A 251 23.83 -2.83 -9.61
N VAL A 252 24.45 -1.68 -9.85
CA VAL A 252 23.76 -0.43 -10.21
C VAL A 252 22.91 -0.63 -11.47
N ALA A 253 23.46 -1.24 -12.52
CA ALA A 253 22.72 -1.52 -13.74
C ALA A 253 21.51 -2.43 -13.51
N ILE A 254 21.67 -3.46 -12.68
CA ILE A 254 20.57 -4.35 -12.31
C ILE A 254 19.50 -3.59 -11.53
N MET A 255 19.88 -2.75 -10.58
CA MET A 255 18.91 -1.97 -9.81
C MET A 255 18.18 -0.93 -10.68
N ILE A 256 18.86 -0.35 -11.67
CA ILE A 256 18.21 0.51 -12.68
C ILE A 256 17.19 -0.31 -13.50
N MET A 257 17.56 -1.49 -13.95
CA MET A 257 16.64 -2.40 -14.65
C MET A 257 15.43 -2.77 -13.78
N VAL A 258 15.65 -3.09 -12.51
CA VAL A 258 14.58 -3.41 -11.54
C VAL A 258 13.67 -2.19 -11.34
N SER A 259 14.23 -0.99 -11.21
CA SER A 259 13.46 0.26 -11.11
C SER A 259 12.55 0.45 -12.33
N ILE A 260 13.11 0.33 -13.54
CA ILE A 260 12.37 0.45 -14.81
C ILE A 260 11.25 -0.61 -14.89
N GLY A 261 11.57 -1.85 -14.52
CA GLY A 261 10.61 -2.98 -14.53
C GLY A 261 9.52 -2.89 -13.46
N THR A 262 9.81 -2.26 -12.32
CA THR A 262 8.84 -2.06 -11.23
C THR A 262 7.90 -0.90 -11.53
N PHE A 263 8.35 0.12 -12.25
CA PHE A 263 7.54 1.30 -12.55
C PHE A 263 6.34 0.93 -13.44
N SER A 264 5.15 1.34 -13.02
CA SER A 264 3.91 1.13 -13.76
C SER A 264 3.77 2.13 -14.91
N TRP A 265 4.41 1.88 -16.05
CA TRP A 265 4.42 2.77 -17.23
C TRP A 265 3.02 3.09 -17.76
N ASN A 266 2.09 2.15 -17.63
CA ASN A 266 0.68 2.35 -18.02
C ASN A 266 -0.02 3.41 -17.15
N SER A 267 0.53 3.77 -16.01
CA SER A 267 -0.05 4.81 -15.15
C SER A 267 0.04 6.20 -15.78
N ILE A 268 1.07 6.47 -16.57
CA ILE A 268 1.28 7.79 -17.22
C ILE A 268 0.17 8.11 -18.22
N PRO A 269 -0.09 7.29 -19.27
CA PRO A 269 -1.16 7.57 -20.21
C PRO A 269 -2.56 7.47 -19.60
N ASN A 270 -2.70 6.80 -18.46
CA ASN A 270 -3.97 6.66 -17.75
C ASN A 270 -4.31 7.86 -16.86
N ILE A 271 -3.37 8.77 -16.58
CA ILE A 271 -3.63 10.00 -15.78
C ILE A 271 -4.79 10.80 -16.37
N GLY A 272 -4.86 10.92 -17.71
CA GLY A 272 -5.93 11.67 -18.38
C GLY A 272 -7.20 10.87 -18.68
N LYS A 273 -7.15 9.52 -18.56
CA LYS A 273 -8.28 8.62 -18.85
C LYS A 273 -9.08 8.24 -17.61
N HIS A 274 -8.43 8.17 -16.46
CA HIS A 274 -9.06 7.84 -15.19
C HIS A 274 -9.74 9.08 -14.58
N PRO A 275 -10.72 8.87 -13.67
CA PRO A 275 -11.26 9.97 -12.88
C PRO A 275 -10.13 10.77 -12.21
N TRP A 276 -10.18 12.10 -12.29
CA TRP A 276 -9.11 12.97 -11.78
C TRP A 276 -8.75 12.70 -10.32
N GLN A 277 -9.73 12.28 -9.50
CA GLN A 277 -9.53 11.94 -8.10
C GLN A 277 -8.53 10.77 -7.95
N SER A 278 -8.65 9.75 -8.82
CA SER A 278 -7.73 8.60 -8.82
C SER A 278 -6.31 9.01 -9.18
N SER A 279 -6.15 9.91 -10.14
CA SER A 279 -4.85 10.45 -10.55
C SER A 279 -4.23 11.31 -9.46
N VAL A 280 -5.02 12.15 -8.77
CA VAL A 280 -4.56 12.96 -7.64
C VAL A 280 -4.10 12.07 -6.49
N VAL A 281 -4.86 11.03 -6.12
CA VAL A 281 -4.46 10.07 -5.07
C VAL A 281 -3.12 9.42 -5.41
N MET A 282 -2.97 8.93 -6.64
CA MET A 282 -1.72 8.31 -7.10
C MET A 282 -0.54 9.28 -7.02
N LEU A 283 -0.69 10.49 -7.56
CA LEU A 283 0.37 11.50 -7.59
C LEU A 283 0.73 11.99 -6.18
N THR A 284 -0.26 12.18 -5.30
CA THR A 284 -0.02 12.54 -3.90
C THR A 284 0.76 11.45 -3.17
N THR A 285 0.39 10.17 -3.39
CA THR A 285 1.15 9.04 -2.82
C THR A 285 2.61 9.09 -3.26
N VAL A 286 2.87 9.26 -4.56
CA VAL A 286 4.24 9.38 -5.11
C VAL A 286 4.96 10.58 -4.51
N ALA A 287 4.35 11.75 -4.51
CA ALA A 287 4.97 12.98 -4.04
C ALA A 287 5.36 12.91 -2.55
N VAL A 288 4.46 12.40 -1.70
CA VAL A 288 4.74 12.24 -0.27
C VAL A 288 5.87 11.25 -0.04
N VAL A 289 5.87 10.11 -0.73
CA VAL A 289 6.94 9.10 -0.60
C VAL A 289 8.29 9.68 -1.02
N VAL A 290 8.35 10.32 -2.18
CA VAL A 290 9.61 10.88 -2.73
C VAL A 290 10.14 12.02 -1.86
N ALA A 291 9.24 12.88 -1.34
CA ALA A 291 9.64 14.00 -0.48
C ALA A 291 10.09 13.56 0.92
N THR A 292 9.43 12.54 1.50
CA THR A 292 9.72 12.07 2.86
C THR A 292 10.66 10.88 2.93
N HIS A 293 10.94 10.23 1.80
CA HIS A 293 11.62 8.94 1.69
C HIS A 293 10.96 7.83 2.55
N ASN A 294 9.67 8.00 2.88
CA ASN A 294 8.91 7.10 3.74
C ASN A 294 7.67 6.56 3.01
N LEU A 295 7.75 5.29 2.63
CA LEU A 295 6.67 4.58 1.93
C LEU A 295 5.38 4.49 2.75
N ALA A 296 5.48 4.32 4.08
CA ALA A 296 4.30 4.21 4.95
C ALA A 296 3.50 5.52 5.00
N LEU A 297 4.19 6.67 5.10
CA LEU A 297 3.54 7.98 5.08
C LEU A 297 2.83 8.25 3.75
N GLY A 298 3.45 7.86 2.64
CA GLY A 298 2.83 8.03 1.33
C GLY A 298 1.56 7.21 1.17
N VAL A 299 1.58 5.94 1.60
CA VAL A 299 0.38 5.09 1.56
C VAL A 299 -0.71 5.65 2.48
N LEU A 300 -0.36 6.07 3.69
CA LEU A 300 -1.31 6.66 4.63
C LEU A 300 -1.98 7.91 4.04
N ALA A 301 -1.19 8.83 3.48
CA ALA A 301 -1.71 10.02 2.81
C ALA A 301 -2.64 9.66 1.64
N GLY A 302 -2.24 8.68 0.82
CA GLY A 302 -3.06 8.19 -0.29
C GLY A 302 -4.38 7.56 0.16
N VAL A 303 -4.36 6.73 1.21
CA VAL A 303 -5.56 6.09 1.77
C VAL A 303 -6.52 7.14 2.34
N ILE A 304 -6.03 8.09 3.13
CA ILE A 304 -6.85 9.18 3.67
C ILE A 304 -7.50 9.96 2.54
N LEU A 305 -6.71 10.39 1.55
CA LEU A 305 -7.21 11.16 0.43
C LEU A 305 -8.22 10.37 -0.43
N SER A 306 -7.96 9.06 -0.64
CA SER A 306 -8.90 8.17 -1.32
C SER A 306 -10.23 8.04 -0.57
N GLY A 307 -10.19 7.95 0.76
CA GLY A 307 -11.37 7.93 1.63
C GLY A 307 -12.18 9.23 1.53
N VAL A 308 -11.52 10.39 1.53
CA VAL A 308 -12.18 11.69 1.37
C VAL A 308 -12.87 11.80 0.01
N PHE A 309 -12.20 11.43 -1.07
CA PHE A 309 -12.81 11.45 -2.40
C PHE A 309 -13.95 10.43 -2.54
N PHE A 310 -13.82 9.25 -1.93
CA PHE A 310 -14.90 8.28 -1.91
C PHE A 310 -16.14 8.83 -1.19
N THR A 311 -15.96 9.40 0.00
CA THR A 311 -17.04 10.00 0.78
C THR A 311 -17.72 11.14 -0.01
N HIS A 312 -16.93 12.02 -0.62
CA HIS A 312 -17.46 13.09 -1.46
C HIS A 312 -18.28 12.55 -2.65
N LYS A 313 -17.78 11.51 -3.32
CA LYS A 313 -18.49 10.88 -4.44
C LYS A 313 -19.81 10.26 -4.00
N VAL A 314 -19.82 9.52 -2.88
CA VAL A 314 -21.06 8.92 -2.33
C VAL A 314 -22.07 9.99 -1.95
N MET A 315 -21.62 11.09 -1.31
CA MET A 315 -22.46 12.23 -0.96
C MET A 315 -23.11 12.88 -2.18
N THR A 316 -22.42 12.91 -3.33
CA THR A 316 -22.97 13.50 -4.57
C THR A 316 -23.96 12.59 -5.31
N MET A 317 -24.08 11.32 -4.92
CA MET A 317 -25.07 10.37 -5.49
C MET A 317 -26.45 10.52 -4.90
N PHE A 318 -26.62 11.41 -3.90
CA PHE A 318 -27.91 11.69 -3.31
C PHE A 318 -28.71 12.66 -4.22
N GLU A 319 -29.97 12.28 -4.53
CA GLU A 319 -30.90 13.04 -5.35
C GLU A 319 -32.31 12.97 -4.76
N VAL A 320 -33.07 14.04 -4.83
CA VAL A 320 -34.50 14.07 -4.51
C VAL A 320 -35.26 14.57 -5.72
N VAL A 321 -36.23 13.78 -6.17
CA VAL A 321 -37.16 14.15 -7.23
C VAL A 321 -38.51 14.46 -6.60
N ARG A 322 -39.07 15.62 -6.91
CA ARG A 322 -40.38 16.03 -6.45
C ARG A 322 -41.40 15.80 -7.56
N GLU A 323 -42.50 15.15 -7.22
CA GLU A 323 -43.66 14.95 -8.07
C GLU A 323 -44.90 15.48 -7.33
N ARG A 324 -45.84 16.02 -8.07
CA ARG A 324 -47.10 16.53 -7.50
C ARG A 324 -48.30 15.89 -8.21
N ASP A 325 -49.24 15.44 -7.43
CA ASP A 325 -50.54 14.97 -7.91
C ASP A 325 -51.65 15.58 -7.02
N GLY A 326 -52.32 16.58 -7.56
CA GLY A 326 -53.39 17.32 -6.85
C GLY A 326 -52.86 17.99 -5.57
N GLU A 327 -53.45 17.59 -4.42
CA GLU A 327 -53.11 18.08 -3.07
C GLU A 327 -51.97 17.31 -2.40
N THR A 328 -51.38 16.33 -3.10
CA THR A 328 -50.29 15.48 -2.57
C THR A 328 -48.98 15.82 -3.26
N ALA A 329 -47.98 16.08 -2.48
CA ALA A 329 -46.57 16.23 -2.95
C ALA A 329 -45.75 14.99 -2.56
N THR A 330 -45.17 14.31 -3.54
CA THR A 330 -44.30 13.15 -3.31
C THR A 330 -42.84 13.52 -3.55
N TYR A 331 -42.00 13.36 -2.51
CA TYR A 331 -40.57 13.57 -2.56
C TYR A 331 -39.87 12.21 -2.62
N ARG A 332 -39.36 11.83 -3.78
CA ARG A 332 -38.63 10.58 -3.97
C ARG A 332 -37.15 10.79 -3.75
N ALA A 333 -36.66 10.30 -2.61
CA ALA A 333 -35.23 10.30 -2.28
C ALA A 333 -34.54 9.07 -2.85
N LYS A 334 -33.37 9.27 -3.46
CA LYS A 334 -32.54 8.23 -4.03
C LYS A 334 -31.10 8.42 -3.61
N GLY A 335 -30.43 7.34 -3.20
CA GLY A 335 -29.01 7.33 -2.87
C GLY A 335 -28.74 7.04 -1.40
N GLN A 336 -27.57 7.49 -0.93
CA GLN A 336 -27.07 7.15 0.40
C GLN A 336 -27.24 8.38 1.32
N ILE A 337 -27.91 8.19 2.45
CA ILE A 337 -28.12 9.23 3.46
C ILE A 337 -27.30 8.86 4.69
N PHE A 338 -26.31 9.69 5.02
CA PHE A 338 -25.37 9.50 6.11
C PHE A 338 -24.82 10.87 6.54
N TYR A 339 -24.04 10.93 7.59
CA TYR A 339 -23.57 12.18 8.20
C TYR A 339 -23.10 13.25 7.20
N ALA A 340 -22.43 12.87 6.10
CA ALA A 340 -21.92 13.83 5.12
C ALA A 340 -22.96 14.30 4.09
N SER A 341 -24.09 13.56 3.90
CA SER A 341 -25.16 13.93 2.97
C SER A 341 -26.39 14.54 3.65
N VAL A 342 -26.42 14.59 4.98
CA VAL A 342 -27.54 15.10 5.77
C VAL A 342 -27.94 16.51 5.38
N GLU A 343 -27.00 17.42 5.25
CA GLU A 343 -27.30 18.82 4.86
C GLU A 343 -28.00 18.91 3.50
N ARG A 344 -27.60 18.08 2.53
CA ARG A 344 -28.25 18.00 1.22
C ARG A 344 -29.66 17.44 1.31
N PHE A 345 -29.83 16.41 2.15
CA PHE A 345 -31.14 15.83 2.41
C PHE A 345 -32.09 16.85 3.05
N GLU A 346 -31.66 17.56 4.08
CA GLU A 346 -32.43 18.60 4.75
C GLU A 346 -32.73 19.80 3.83
N ALA A 347 -31.75 20.17 2.97
CA ALA A 347 -31.95 21.28 2.02
C ALA A 347 -32.95 20.91 0.88
N ALA A 348 -32.86 19.67 0.37
CA ALA A 348 -33.75 19.19 -0.67
C ALA A 348 -35.21 19.09 -0.22
N LEU A 349 -35.42 18.89 1.09
CA LEU A 349 -36.74 18.86 1.74
C LEU A 349 -36.98 20.11 2.61
N GLY A 350 -36.21 21.18 2.38
CA GLY A 350 -36.24 22.43 3.16
C GLY A 350 -37.46 23.32 2.91
N PRO A 351 -37.58 24.41 3.71
CA PRO A 351 -38.72 25.35 3.59
C PRO A 351 -38.83 25.96 2.20
N GLU A 352 -37.71 26.29 1.56
CA GLU A 352 -37.69 26.88 0.22
C GLU A 352 -38.21 25.95 -0.87
N SER A 353 -38.03 24.62 -0.69
CA SER A 353 -38.55 23.59 -1.58
C SER A 353 -40.05 23.33 -1.36
N ILE A 354 -40.57 23.69 -0.20
CA ILE A 354 -41.93 23.34 0.30
C ILE A 354 -42.85 24.53 0.37
N MET A 355 -42.34 25.76 0.63
CA MET A 355 -43.18 26.97 0.81
C MET A 355 -44.04 27.38 -0.39
N PRO A 356 -43.63 27.19 -1.66
CA PRO A 356 -44.51 27.49 -2.78
C PRO A 356 -45.61 26.45 -2.99
N ASP A 357 -45.63 25.35 -2.23
CA ASP A 357 -46.53 24.22 -2.45
C ASP A 357 -47.69 24.23 -1.46
N PRO A 358 -48.91 24.47 -1.92
CA PRO A 358 -50.11 24.39 -1.09
C PRO A 358 -50.54 22.96 -0.77
N ALA A 359 -49.70 21.94 -1.01
CA ALA A 359 -50.03 20.56 -0.75
C ALA A 359 -50.19 20.29 0.77
N ASP A 360 -51.34 19.86 1.18
CA ASP A 360 -51.65 19.51 2.58
C ASP A 360 -51.04 18.12 2.96
N HIS A 361 -50.85 17.26 1.94
CA HIS A 361 -50.29 15.92 2.12
C HIS A 361 -48.90 15.79 1.50
N VAL A 362 -47.94 15.33 2.27
CA VAL A 362 -46.56 15.09 1.83
C VAL A 362 -46.20 13.65 2.01
N ILE A 363 -45.73 13.00 0.92
CA ILE A 363 -45.18 11.64 0.94
C ILE A 363 -43.68 11.75 0.72
N ILE A 364 -42.89 11.21 1.67
CA ILE A 364 -41.43 11.07 1.52
C ILE A 364 -41.17 9.61 1.17
N ASP A 365 -40.96 9.35 -0.11
CA ASP A 365 -40.65 8.00 -0.63
C ASP A 365 -39.13 7.78 -0.57
N VAL A 366 -38.71 6.88 0.31
CA VAL A 366 -37.31 6.49 0.55
C VAL A 366 -37.01 5.08 0.06
N SER A 367 -37.84 4.53 -0.82
CA SER A 367 -37.70 3.17 -1.37
C SER A 367 -36.34 2.94 -2.09
N LYS A 368 -35.74 4.01 -2.63
CA LYS A 368 -34.45 4.01 -3.31
C LYS A 368 -33.33 4.72 -2.50
N ALA A 369 -33.59 5.03 -1.24
CA ALA A 369 -32.64 5.63 -0.32
C ALA A 369 -32.25 4.66 0.80
N HIS A 370 -31.01 4.81 1.32
CA HIS A 370 -30.52 4.03 2.45
C HIS A 370 -30.03 4.94 3.54
N PHE A 371 -30.53 4.77 4.75
CA PHE A 371 -30.08 5.45 5.95
C PHE A 371 -28.99 4.61 6.61
N TRP A 372 -27.81 5.20 6.82
CA TRP A 372 -26.63 4.46 7.27
C TRP A 372 -26.25 4.69 8.72
N ASP A 373 -26.65 5.84 9.29
CA ASP A 373 -26.23 6.24 10.63
C ASP A 373 -27.31 7.03 11.36
N ILE A 374 -27.02 7.33 12.62
CA ILE A 374 -27.91 8.09 13.52
C ILE A 374 -28.14 9.51 12.99
N SER A 375 -27.17 10.12 12.30
CA SER A 375 -27.32 11.46 11.73
C SER A 375 -28.36 11.49 10.63
N ALA A 376 -28.41 10.44 9.81
CA ALA A 376 -29.43 10.29 8.77
C ALA A 376 -30.84 10.14 9.36
N VAL A 377 -30.99 9.35 10.44
CA VAL A 377 -32.27 9.19 11.15
C VAL A 377 -32.72 10.52 11.77
N GLY A 378 -31.78 11.22 12.45
CA GLY A 378 -32.09 12.53 13.04
C GLY A 378 -32.48 13.60 12.01
N ALA A 379 -31.90 13.54 10.80
CA ALA A 379 -32.31 14.41 9.70
C ALA A 379 -33.72 14.12 9.19
N LEU A 380 -34.08 12.84 9.09
CA LEU A 380 -35.44 12.44 8.73
C LEU A 380 -36.44 12.96 9.77
N ASP A 381 -36.20 12.73 11.07
CA ASP A 381 -37.04 13.23 12.16
C ASP A 381 -37.22 14.75 12.09
N LYS A 382 -36.12 15.47 11.92
CA LYS A 382 -36.13 16.94 11.84
C LYS A 382 -36.95 17.46 10.65
N VAL A 383 -36.83 16.78 9.50
CA VAL A 383 -37.62 17.14 8.30
C VAL A 383 -39.10 16.85 8.52
N VAL A 384 -39.46 15.67 9.03
CA VAL A 384 -40.84 15.27 9.31
C VAL A 384 -41.48 16.19 10.35
N GLU A 385 -40.78 16.44 11.46
CA GLU A 385 -41.28 17.34 12.52
C GLU A 385 -41.49 18.75 11.99
N ARG A 386 -40.56 19.31 11.21
CA ARG A 386 -40.69 20.62 10.60
C ARG A 386 -41.90 20.71 9.68
N MET A 387 -42.14 19.72 8.86
CA MET A 387 -43.32 19.70 7.97
C MET A 387 -44.64 19.61 8.74
N ARG A 388 -44.70 18.77 9.78
CA ARG A 388 -45.86 18.65 10.67
C ARG A 388 -46.16 19.93 11.44
N ARG A 389 -45.11 20.61 11.93
CA ARG A 389 -45.28 21.95 12.60
C ARG A 389 -45.85 23.00 11.65
N ASN A 390 -45.64 22.88 10.34
CA ASN A 390 -46.22 23.76 9.32
C ASN A 390 -47.63 23.31 8.88
N GLY A 391 -48.30 22.43 9.66
CA GLY A 391 -49.67 22.00 9.43
C GLY A 391 -49.85 20.91 8.36
N ARG A 392 -48.78 20.26 7.89
CA ARG A 392 -48.85 19.26 6.83
C ARG A 392 -48.97 17.85 7.38
N SER A 393 -49.75 16.99 6.72
CA SER A 393 -49.74 15.56 6.95
C SER A 393 -48.53 14.95 6.23
N VAL A 394 -47.67 14.24 6.97
CA VAL A 394 -46.43 13.67 6.41
C VAL A 394 -46.41 12.17 6.62
N GLN A 395 -46.23 11.44 5.53
CA GLN A 395 -46.04 10.00 5.53
C GLN A 395 -44.71 9.63 4.93
N VAL A 396 -43.92 8.77 5.59
CA VAL A 396 -42.67 8.21 5.10
C VAL A 396 -42.93 6.77 4.63
N VAL A 397 -42.58 6.48 3.37
CA VAL A 397 -42.84 5.17 2.77
C VAL A 397 -41.55 4.59 2.18
N GLY A 398 -41.49 3.23 2.10
CA GLY A 398 -40.46 2.54 1.37
C GLY A 398 -39.12 2.37 2.13
N LEU A 399 -39.10 2.44 3.46
CA LEU A 399 -37.91 2.09 4.24
C LEU A 399 -37.54 0.63 3.99
N ASN A 400 -36.27 0.41 3.56
CA ASN A 400 -35.72 -0.94 3.52
C ASN A 400 -35.46 -1.46 4.95
N ARG A 401 -35.35 -2.79 5.11
CA ARG A 401 -35.22 -3.44 6.42
C ARG A 401 -34.12 -2.85 7.29
N ALA A 402 -32.92 -2.62 6.74
CA ALA A 402 -31.79 -2.08 7.49
C ALA A 402 -32.04 -0.64 7.96
N SER A 403 -32.65 0.21 7.10
CA SER A 403 -33.02 1.59 7.45
C SER A 403 -34.18 1.62 8.44
N SER A 404 -35.16 0.71 8.32
CA SER A 404 -36.26 0.56 9.28
C SER A 404 -35.75 0.19 10.66
N ASP A 405 -34.83 -0.80 10.77
CA ASP A 405 -34.24 -1.20 12.05
C ASP A 405 -33.50 -0.03 12.75
N LEU A 406 -32.88 0.87 11.96
CA LEU A 406 -32.22 2.06 12.49
C LEU A 406 -33.25 3.12 12.95
N VAL A 407 -34.25 3.39 12.16
CA VAL A 407 -35.34 4.33 12.47
C VAL A 407 -36.10 3.84 13.72
N ASP A 408 -36.40 2.53 13.80
CA ASP A 408 -37.10 1.95 14.96
C ASP A 408 -36.31 2.06 16.27
N LYS A 409 -34.99 2.03 16.19
CA LYS A 409 -34.13 2.12 17.37
C LYS A 409 -33.87 3.57 17.81
N PHE A 410 -33.72 4.48 16.87
CA PHE A 410 -33.13 5.80 17.12
C PHE A 410 -34.02 6.98 16.78
N ALA A 411 -35.16 6.80 16.08
CA ALA A 411 -36.09 7.89 15.80
C ALA A 411 -36.71 8.44 17.08
N LEU A 412 -36.76 9.76 17.18
CA LEU A 412 -37.32 10.49 18.31
C LEU A 412 -38.81 10.82 18.13
N THR A 413 -39.26 10.92 16.88
CA THR A 413 -40.66 11.19 16.51
C THR A 413 -41.49 9.93 16.50
N ASP A 414 -42.78 10.09 16.85
CA ASP A 414 -43.76 9.04 16.97
C ASP A 414 -43.78 8.14 15.71
N LYS A 415 -43.61 6.83 15.90
CA LYS A 415 -43.55 5.80 14.86
C LYS A 415 -44.87 5.57 14.14
N THR A 416 -45.92 6.21 14.59
CA THR A 416 -47.28 6.16 14.03
C THR A 416 -47.42 6.98 12.76
N GLY A 417 -46.89 6.52 11.67
CA GLY A 417 -46.95 7.18 10.35
C GLY A 417 -45.88 6.73 9.38
N VAL A 418 -45.06 5.74 9.78
CA VAL A 418 -44.10 5.09 8.90
C VAL A 418 -44.69 3.79 8.43
N GLU A 419 -45.22 3.73 7.21
CA GLU A 419 -45.55 2.46 6.57
C GLU A 419 -44.25 1.79 6.11
N ILE A 420 -43.96 0.62 6.71
CA ILE A 420 -42.88 -0.25 6.26
C ILE A 420 -43.37 -0.96 5.01
N GLY A 421 -42.85 -0.57 3.86
CA GLY A 421 -43.06 -1.32 2.62
C GLY A 421 -42.37 -2.69 2.74
N LEU A 422 -43.13 -3.74 2.76
CA LEU A 422 -42.67 -5.12 2.64
C LEU A 422 -42.24 -5.45 1.20
#